data_ca219b2b2986565c06ab8e9d52777557
#
_entry.id   ca219b2b2986565c06ab8e9d52777557
#
_cell.length_a   1.000
_cell.length_b   1.000
_cell.length_c   1.000
_cell.angle_alpha   90.00
_cell.angle_beta   90.00
_cell.angle_gamma   90.00
#
_symmetry.space_group_name_H-M   'P 1'
#
loop_
_entity.id
_entity.type
_entity.pdbx_description
1 polymer ?
#
loop_
_entity_poly.entity_id
_entity_poly.type
_entity_poly.pdbx_seq_one_letter_code
_entity_poly.pdbx_strand_id
1 'polypeptide(L)'
;MIKVAILTLSDKGAKGERDDTSGPAIEKIIKKIDASVVSYEIIPDDKSRIKQKLISLSKKTDLILTTGGTGVSPRDVTPDATREVIDYEIPGIAEAMRMKGLKKTPFAMISRAVAGVKGKTLIINLPGSPRAVEENLSVILPVLPHTIEKLHGSTEDCAGCK
;
A
#
# COMPACT_ATOMS: atom_id res chain seq x y z
N MET A 1 3.26 -8.97 -16.14
CA MET A 1 4.11 -8.62 -14.95
C MET A 1 3.68 -7.25 -14.42
N ILE A 2 3.25 -7.19 -13.17
CA ILE A 2 2.73 -5.99 -12.48
C ILE A 2 3.90 -5.09 -12.08
N LYS A 3 3.85 -3.81 -12.43
CA LYS A 3 4.85 -2.81 -12.03
C LYS A 3 4.50 -2.22 -10.68
N VAL A 4 5.35 -2.45 -9.68
CA VAL A 4 5.12 -2.04 -8.29
C VAL A 4 6.04 -0.90 -7.89
N ALA A 5 5.49 0.12 -7.22
CA ALA A 5 6.28 1.08 -6.45
C ALA A 5 6.11 0.82 -4.96
N ILE A 6 7.20 0.90 -4.22
CA ILE A 6 7.22 0.87 -2.74
C ILE A 6 7.61 2.26 -2.25
N LEU A 7 6.83 2.79 -1.32
CA LEU A 7 7.07 4.10 -0.73
C LEU A 7 7.05 4.00 0.80
N THR A 8 8.22 4.09 1.41
CA THR A 8 8.34 4.11 2.87
C THR A 8 8.23 5.53 3.41
N LEU A 9 7.28 5.76 4.30
CA LEU A 9 7.02 7.03 4.96
C LEU A 9 7.68 7.00 6.34
N SER A 10 8.76 7.74 6.51
CA SER A 10 9.51 7.80 7.76
C SER A 10 10.41 9.03 7.81
N ASP A 11 10.17 9.94 8.75
CA ASP A 11 11.04 11.09 9.00
C ASP A 11 12.48 10.66 9.32
N LYS A 12 12.64 9.64 10.18
CA LYS A 12 13.96 9.12 10.58
C LYS A 12 14.64 8.36 9.44
N GLY A 13 13.87 7.56 8.69
CA GLY A 13 14.39 6.84 7.52
C GLY A 13 14.85 7.78 6.43
N ALA A 14 14.11 8.85 6.14
CA ALA A 14 14.47 9.85 5.15
C ALA A 14 15.75 10.63 5.49
N LYS A 15 16.11 10.71 6.79
CA LYS A 15 17.35 11.33 7.27
C LYS A 15 18.51 10.34 7.40
N GLY A 16 18.29 9.04 7.12
CA GLY A 16 19.30 8.01 7.33
C GLY A 16 19.56 7.64 8.80
N GLU A 17 18.67 8.06 9.72
CA GLU A 17 18.77 7.81 11.17
C GLU A 17 18.18 6.43 11.56
N ARG A 18 17.50 5.77 10.65
CA ARG A 18 16.84 4.47 10.86
C ARG A 18 16.82 3.67 9.57
N ASP A 19 17.22 2.40 9.66
CA ASP A 19 17.12 1.47 8.52
C ASP A 19 15.66 1.13 8.23
N ASP A 20 15.31 1.08 6.95
CA ASP A 20 14.01 0.60 6.54
C ASP A 20 14.01 -0.93 6.48
N THR A 21 13.17 -1.53 7.31
CA THR A 21 12.94 -2.99 7.33
C THR A 21 11.61 -3.37 6.70
N SER A 22 10.72 -2.41 6.50
CA SER A 22 9.37 -2.63 5.98
C SER A 22 9.32 -2.70 4.46
N GLY A 23 10.06 -1.84 3.77
CA GLY A 23 10.19 -1.88 2.32
C GLY A 23 10.76 -3.20 1.80
N PRO A 24 11.88 -3.70 2.33
CA PRO A 24 12.39 -5.03 1.99
C PRO A 24 11.42 -6.18 2.29
N ALA A 25 10.62 -6.09 3.36
CA ALA A 25 9.58 -7.07 3.65
C ALA A 25 8.49 -7.09 2.57
N ILE A 26 8.06 -5.91 2.09
CA ILE A 26 7.12 -5.78 0.97
C ILE A 26 7.72 -6.43 -0.29
N GLU A 27 8.94 -6.05 -0.64
CA GLU A 27 9.61 -6.57 -1.85
C GLU A 27 9.69 -8.10 -1.86
N LYS A 28 10.03 -8.70 -0.72
CA LYS A 28 10.08 -10.17 -0.56
C LYS A 28 8.73 -10.83 -0.83
N ILE A 29 7.63 -10.21 -0.38
CA ILE A 29 6.29 -10.79 -0.51
C ILE A 29 5.76 -10.62 -1.92
N ILE A 30 5.97 -9.47 -2.54
CA ILE A 30 5.51 -9.18 -3.90
C ILE A 30 6.13 -10.12 -4.94
N LYS A 31 7.33 -10.64 -4.71
CA LYS A 31 7.96 -11.68 -5.56
C LYS A 31 7.16 -13.00 -5.63
N LYS A 32 6.15 -13.19 -4.79
CA LYS A 32 5.27 -14.39 -4.84
C LYS A 32 4.19 -14.30 -5.91
N ILE A 33 4.00 -13.16 -6.52
CA ILE A 33 3.12 -12.94 -7.67
C ILE A 33 3.95 -12.44 -8.86
N ASP A 34 3.38 -12.46 -10.06
CA ASP A 34 4.05 -11.96 -11.27
C ASP A 34 4.16 -10.42 -11.24
N ALA A 35 5.08 -9.92 -10.42
CA ALA A 35 5.29 -8.50 -10.18
C ALA A 35 6.77 -8.14 -10.08
N SER A 36 7.10 -6.90 -10.46
CA SER A 36 8.44 -6.33 -10.34
C SER A 36 8.41 -4.98 -9.65
N VAL A 37 9.33 -4.76 -8.70
CA VAL A 37 9.52 -3.46 -8.06
C VAL A 37 10.32 -2.57 -9.00
N VAL A 38 9.66 -1.54 -9.54
CA VAL A 38 10.25 -0.58 -10.49
C VAL A 38 10.65 0.75 -9.82
N SER A 39 10.20 0.97 -8.59
CA SER A 39 10.56 2.14 -7.78
C SER A 39 10.50 1.78 -6.30
N TYR A 40 11.54 2.17 -5.54
CA TYR A 40 11.56 2.07 -4.10
C TYR A 40 12.19 3.34 -3.53
N GLU A 41 11.44 4.04 -2.69
CA GLU A 41 11.88 5.32 -2.12
C GLU A 41 11.46 5.44 -0.65
N ILE A 42 12.26 6.17 0.12
CA ILE A 42 11.97 6.56 1.50
C ILE A 42 11.81 8.08 1.52
N ILE A 43 10.66 8.56 1.97
CA ILE A 43 10.40 9.99 2.08
C ILE A 43 9.86 10.35 3.48
N PRO A 44 9.99 11.61 3.92
CA PRO A 44 9.47 12.02 5.21
C PRO A 44 7.93 11.99 5.27
N ASP A 45 7.39 11.98 6.49
CA ASP A 45 5.95 12.07 6.77
C ASP A 45 5.43 13.50 6.50
N ASP A 46 5.49 13.91 5.24
CA ASP A 46 5.01 15.20 4.72
C ASP A 46 3.88 14.97 3.71
N LYS A 47 2.68 15.46 4.03
CA LYS A 47 1.47 15.24 3.24
C LYS A 47 1.61 15.69 1.79
N SER A 48 2.20 16.88 1.56
CA SER A 48 2.37 17.43 0.22
C SER A 48 3.33 16.59 -0.62
N ARG A 49 4.46 16.16 -0.03
CA ARG A 49 5.44 15.29 -0.71
C ARG A 49 4.85 13.93 -1.03
N ILE A 50 4.10 13.34 -0.08
CA ILE A 50 3.41 12.07 -0.29
C ILE A 50 2.44 12.17 -1.47
N LYS A 51 1.58 13.20 -1.51
CA LYS A 51 0.65 13.44 -2.61
C LYS A 51 1.35 13.56 -3.97
N GLN A 52 2.37 14.41 -4.05
CA GLN A 52 3.15 14.60 -5.30
C GLN A 52 3.77 13.29 -5.76
N LYS A 53 4.32 12.50 -4.83
CA LYS A 53 4.93 11.22 -5.14
C LYS A 53 3.89 10.20 -5.62
N LEU A 54 2.76 10.07 -4.94
CA LEU A 54 1.68 9.16 -5.35
C LEU A 54 1.16 9.51 -6.77
N ILE A 55 0.94 10.80 -7.06
CA ILE A 55 0.52 11.25 -8.40
C ILE A 55 1.58 10.94 -9.46
N SER A 56 2.86 11.15 -9.15
CA SER A 56 3.95 10.86 -10.09
C SER A 56 4.08 9.36 -10.37
N LEU A 57 4.01 8.54 -9.33
CA LEU A 57 4.13 7.09 -9.43
C LEU A 57 2.92 6.46 -10.14
N SER A 58 1.71 6.96 -9.92
CA SER A 58 0.50 6.42 -10.56
C SER A 58 0.48 6.54 -12.09
N LYS A 59 1.34 7.38 -12.67
CA LYS A 59 1.47 7.50 -14.13
C LYS A 59 2.31 6.38 -14.76
N LYS A 60 3.02 5.59 -13.98
CA LYS A 60 4.03 4.63 -14.48
C LYS A 60 4.04 3.27 -13.78
N THR A 61 3.15 3.06 -12.80
CA THR A 61 3.03 1.81 -12.05
C THR A 61 1.60 1.33 -11.99
N ASP A 62 1.41 0.03 -11.79
CA ASP A 62 0.11 -0.60 -11.66
C ASP A 62 -0.33 -0.70 -10.19
N LEU A 63 0.66 -0.76 -9.29
CA LEU A 63 0.46 -0.89 -7.84
C LEU A 63 1.43 0.02 -7.10
N ILE A 64 0.93 0.77 -6.13
CA ILE A 64 1.73 1.51 -5.16
C ILE A 64 1.43 0.98 -3.76
N LEU A 65 2.45 0.47 -3.10
CA LEU A 65 2.39 0.04 -1.71
C LEU A 65 3.13 1.06 -0.86
N THR A 66 2.41 1.78 0.00
CA THR A 66 3.04 2.65 1.00
C THR A 66 3.17 1.91 2.32
N THR A 67 4.18 2.21 3.13
CA THR A 67 4.33 1.67 4.48
C THR A 67 4.72 2.78 5.45
N GLY A 68 4.06 2.81 6.61
CA GLY A 68 4.23 3.85 7.64
C GLY A 68 3.18 4.95 7.61
N GLY A 69 3.09 5.72 8.67
CA GLY A 69 2.23 6.88 8.82
C GLY A 69 0.73 6.60 8.77
N THR A 70 0.27 5.41 9.21
CA THR A 70 -1.14 4.98 9.11
C THR A 70 -1.91 4.99 10.44
N GLY A 71 -1.31 5.43 11.53
CA GLY A 71 -1.93 5.48 12.85
C GLY A 71 -2.69 6.78 13.13
N VAL A 72 -2.73 7.15 14.40
CA VAL A 72 -3.50 8.31 14.92
C VAL A 72 -2.60 9.44 15.41
N SER A 73 -1.29 9.32 15.27
CA SER A 73 -0.36 10.40 15.58
C SER A 73 -0.58 11.60 14.64
N PRO A 74 -0.34 12.83 15.08
CA PRO A 74 -0.38 14.00 14.19
C PRO A 74 0.58 13.93 12.99
N ARG A 75 1.63 13.08 13.08
CA ARG A 75 2.56 12.82 12.00
C ARG A 75 2.08 11.74 11.02
N ASP A 76 1.04 10.97 11.38
CA ASP A 76 0.49 9.91 10.55
C ASP A 76 -0.46 10.52 9.50
N VAL A 77 0.08 10.97 8.38
CA VAL A 77 -0.64 11.70 7.33
C VAL A 77 -0.81 10.90 6.04
N THR A 78 -0.33 9.65 6.00
CA THR A 78 -0.37 8.81 4.79
C THR A 78 -1.80 8.56 4.30
N PRO A 79 -2.78 8.19 5.16
CA PRO A 79 -4.16 7.98 4.70
C PRO A 79 -4.81 9.25 4.17
N ASP A 80 -4.52 10.40 4.79
CA ASP A 80 -5.07 11.69 4.38
C ASP A 80 -4.52 12.10 3.01
N ALA A 81 -3.21 11.95 2.81
CA ALA A 81 -2.57 12.19 1.51
C ALA A 81 -3.12 11.26 0.42
N THR A 82 -3.33 9.98 0.75
CA THR A 82 -3.85 8.99 -0.18
C THR A 82 -5.29 9.33 -0.60
N ARG A 83 -6.19 9.67 0.35
CA ARG A 83 -7.57 10.06 0.05
C ARG A 83 -7.68 11.26 -0.87
N GLU A 84 -6.76 12.23 -0.76
CA GLU A 84 -6.75 13.40 -1.63
C GLU A 84 -6.23 13.12 -3.06
N VAL A 85 -5.64 11.95 -3.30
CA VAL A 85 -5.06 11.56 -4.60
C VAL A 85 -5.93 10.57 -5.35
N ILE A 86 -6.55 9.61 -4.66
CA ILE A 86 -7.36 8.56 -5.28
C ILE A 86 -8.65 9.11 -5.89
N ASP A 87 -9.12 8.46 -6.94
CA ASP A 87 -10.39 8.79 -7.58
C ASP A 87 -11.57 8.14 -6.83
N TYR A 88 -11.34 6.94 -6.25
CA TYR A 88 -12.30 6.22 -5.38
C TYR A 88 -11.60 5.21 -4.48
N GLU A 89 -12.22 4.88 -3.35
CA GLU A 89 -11.73 3.87 -2.40
C GLU A 89 -12.17 2.45 -2.79
N ILE A 90 -11.37 1.46 -2.39
CA ILE A 90 -11.73 0.04 -2.33
C ILE A 90 -11.69 -0.37 -0.85
N PRO A 91 -12.75 -0.08 -0.07
CA PRO A 91 -12.71 -0.21 1.39
C PRO A 91 -12.48 -1.64 1.86
N GLY A 92 -12.96 -2.64 1.13
CA GLY A 92 -12.81 -4.05 1.48
C GLY A 92 -11.36 -4.52 1.65
N ILE A 93 -10.41 -3.92 0.93
CA ILE A 93 -8.98 -4.23 1.09
C ILE A 93 -8.49 -3.79 2.48
N ALA A 94 -8.77 -2.56 2.87
CA ALA A 94 -8.38 -2.02 4.17
C ALA A 94 -9.12 -2.70 5.33
N GLU A 95 -10.38 -3.07 5.14
CA GLU A 95 -11.18 -3.85 6.09
C GLU A 95 -10.59 -5.24 6.33
N ALA A 96 -10.25 -5.97 5.26
CA ALA A 96 -9.61 -7.29 5.36
C ALA A 96 -8.30 -7.26 6.14
N MET A 97 -7.46 -6.23 5.91
CA MET A 97 -6.23 -6.01 6.66
C MET A 97 -6.52 -5.79 8.14
N ARG A 98 -7.47 -4.91 8.49
CA ARG A 98 -7.85 -4.66 9.90
C ARG A 98 -8.43 -5.90 10.57
N MET A 99 -9.32 -6.62 9.91
CA MET A 99 -9.90 -7.87 10.42
C MET A 99 -8.82 -8.91 10.73
N LYS A 100 -7.82 -9.04 9.86
CA LYS A 100 -6.69 -9.94 10.13
C LYS A 100 -5.87 -9.48 11.33
N GLY A 101 -5.57 -8.19 11.40
CA GLY A 101 -4.83 -7.60 12.51
C GLY A 101 -5.54 -7.76 13.85
N LEU A 102 -6.87 -7.59 13.91
CA LEU A 102 -7.68 -7.75 15.12
C LEU A 102 -7.62 -9.15 15.72
N LYS A 103 -7.35 -10.19 14.92
CA LYS A 103 -7.11 -11.55 15.44
C LYS A 103 -5.80 -11.67 16.24
N LYS A 104 -4.91 -10.67 16.13
CA LYS A 104 -3.59 -10.63 16.78
C LYS A 104 -3.51 -9.60 17.89
N THR A 105 -4.09 -8.43 17.68
CA THR A 105 -4.01 -7.30 18.60
C THR A 105 -5.19 -6.33 18.43
N PRO A 106 -5.76 -5.83 19.52
CA PRO A 106 -6.83 -4.81 19.45
C PRO A 106 -6.33 -3.49 18.82
N PHE A 107 -5.04 -3.20 18.84
CA PHE A 107 -4.47 -1.99 18.24
C PHE A 107 -4.62 -1.92 16.71
N ALA A 108 -4.96 -3.02 16.06
CA ALA A 108 -5.27 -3.00 14.63
C ALA A 108 -6.48 -2.11 14.30
N MET A 109 -7.42 -1.87 15.26
CA MET A 109 -8.60 -1.03 15.03
C MET A 109 -8.27 0.46 14.89
N ILE A 110 -7.12 0.94 15.34
CA ILE A 110 -6.71 2.34 15.17
C ILE A 110 -5.97 2.60 13.86
N SER A 111 -5.79 1.57 13.00
CA SER A 111 -5.24 1.76 11.66
C SER A 111 -6.22 2.52 10.79
N ARG A 112 -5.77 3.67 10.26
CA ARG A 112 -6.52 4.49 9.31
C ARG A 112 -6.16 4.18 7.85
N ALA A 113 -5.48 3.05 7.61
CA ALA A 113 -5.04 2.63 6.27
C ALA A 113 -6.19 2.68 5.25
N VAL A 114 -5.86 3.12 4.05
CA VAL A 114 -6.75 3.28 2.90
C VAL A 114 -6.24 2.43 1.74
N ALA A 115 -7.15 1.91 0.94
CA ALA A 115 -6.87 1.37 -0.37
C ALA A 115 -7.80 2.03 -1.39
N GLY A 116 -7.27 2.39 -2.55
CA GLY A 116 -8.06 3.07 -3.58
C GLY A 116 -7.35 3.11 -4.92
N VAL A 117 -7.98 3.73 -5.88
CA VAL A 117 -7.53 3.76 -7.27
C VAL A 117 -7.24 5.19 -7.73
N LYS A 118 -6.12 5.37 -8.42
CA LYS A 118 -5.81 6.58 -9.19
C LYS A 118 -5.59 6.20 -10.65
N GLY A 119 -6.53 6.60 -11.51
CA GLY A 119 -6.52 6.16 -12.92
C GLY A 119 -6.62 4.64 -13.05
N LYS A 120 -5.52 3.99 -13.41
CA LYS A 120 -5.42 2.52 -13.48
C LYS A 120 -4.49 1.93 -12.40
N THR A 121 -4.02 2.74 -11.47
CA THR A 121 -3.07 2.32 -10.42
C THR A 121 -3.81 2.08 -9.12
N LEU A 122 -3.62 0.90 -8.55
CA LEU A 122 -4.06 0.57 -7.19
C LEU A 122 -3.06 1.13 -6.17
N ILE A 123 -3.53 1.86 -5.17
CA ILE A 123 -2.73 2.42 -4.07
C ILE A 123 -3.20 1.81 -2.77
N ILE A 124 -2.29 1.25 -1.97
CA ILE A 124 -2.61 0.61 -0.68
C ILE A 124 -1.65 1.10 0.40
N ASN A 125 -2.20 1.55 1.52
CA ASN A 125 -1.42 1.90 2.69
C ASN A 125 -1.22 0.66 3.58
N LEU A 126 0.04 0.36 3.90
CA LEU A 126 0.42 -0.71 4.82
C LEU A 126 0.95 -0.11 6.14
N PRO A 127 0.87 -0.85 7.25
CA PRO A 127 1.44 -0.42 8.52
C PRO A 127 2.97 -0.29 8.45
N GLY A 128 3.55 0.43 9.44
CA GLY A 128 4.98 0.73 9.45
C GLY A 128 5.89 -0.37 9.99
N SER A 129 5.37 -1.40 10.66
CA SER A 129 6.23 -2.48 11.16
C SER A 129 6.34 -3.63 10.14
N PRO A 130 7.52 -4.23 9.94
CA PRO A 130 7.71 -5.30 8.96
C PRO A 130 6.80 -6.51 9.24
N ARG A 131 6.59 -6.88 10.50
CA ARG A 131 5.68 -7.96 10.89
C ARG A 131 4.23 -7.66 10.47
N ALA A 132 3.74 -6.44 10.75
CA ALA A 132 2.39 -6.05 10.38
C ALA A 132 2.25 -5.92 8.86
N VAL A 133 3.28 -5.50 8.14
CA VAL A 133 3.35 -5.53 6.67
C VAL A 133 3.15 -6.95 6.16
N GLU A 134 3.91 -7.92 6.67
CA GLU A 134 3.79 -9.32 6.26
C GLU A 134 2.38 -9.88 6.49
N GLU A 135 1.82 -9.63 7.67
CA GLU A 135 0.49 -10.07 8.06
C GLU A 135 -0.61 -9.46 7.17
N ASN A 136 -0.56 -8.16 6.93
CA ASN A 136 -1.56 -7.45 6.12
C ASN A 136 -1.43 -7.78 4.63
N LEU A 137 -0.21 -7.73 4.10
CA LEU A 137 0.01 -7.98 2.68
C LEU A 137 -0.34 -9.43 2.30
N SER A 138 -0.09 -10.40 3.19
CA SER A 138 -0.45 -11.80 2.94
C SER A 138 -1.95 -12.03 2.71
N VAL A 139 -2.80 -11.22 3.33
CA VAL A 139 -4.27 -11.31 3.20
C VAL A 139 -4.74 -10.82 1.85
N ILE A 140 -4.17 -9.71 1.38
CA ILE A 140 -4.62 -9.04 0.16
C ILE A 140 -3.87 -9.52 -1.09
N LEU A 141 -2.71 -10.16 -0.93
CA LEU A 141 -1.87 -10.60 -2.04
C LEU A 141 -2.61 -11.42 -3.10
N PRO A 142 -3.50 -12.38 -2.73
CA PRO A 142 -4.22 -13.20 -3.72
C PRO A 142 -5.15 -12.41 -4.63
N VAL A 143 -5.67 -11.26 -4.19
CA VAL A 143 -6.62 -10.46 -4.98
C VAL A 143 -5.94 -9.39 -5.84
N LEU A 144 -4.65 -9.08 -5.59
CA LEU A 144 -3.96 -8.00 -6.29
C LEU A 144 -3.88 -8.22 -7.80
N PRO A 145 -3.47 -9.40 -8.33
CA PRO A 145 -3.39 -9.60 -9.78
C PRO A 145 -4.72 -9.38 -10.46
N HIS A 146 -5.78 -10.01 -9.96
CA HIS A 146 -7.13 -9.86 -10.51
C HIS A 146 -7.63 -8.42 -10.46
N THR A 147 -7.43 -7.72 -9.33
CA THR A 147 -7.82 -6.31 -9.20
C THR A 147 -7.15 -5.45 -10.27
N ILE A 148 -5.84 -5.64 -10.47
CA ILE A 148 -5.07 -4.86 -11.45
C ILE A 148 -5.52 -5.18 -12.89
N GLU A 149 -5.76 -6.44 -13.22
CA GLU A 149 -6.31 -6.84 -14.52
C GLU A 149 -7.65 -6.16 -14.81
N LYS A 150 -8.55 -6.09 -13.82
CA LYS A 150 -9.82 -5.38 -13.95
C LYS A 150 -9.64 -3.87 -14.16
N LEU A 151 -8.71 -3.25 -13.45
CA LEU A 151 -8.36 -1.83 -13.63
C LEU A 151 -7.81 -1.54 -15.03
N HIS A 152 -7.15 -2.51 -15.66
CA HIS A 152 -6.64 -2.41 -17.02
C HIS A 152 -7.68 -2.74 -18.10
N GLY A 153 -8.90 -3.09 -17.70
CA GLY A 153 -10.02 -3.30 -18.63
C GLY A 153 -10.22 -4.74 -19.09
N SER A 154 -9.71 -5.72 -18.35
CA SER A 154 -9.99 -7.14 -18.61
C SER A 154 -11.50 -7.40 -18.58
N THR A 155 -12.02 -8.05 -19.63
CA THR A 155 -13.43 -8.47 -19.76
C THR A 155 -13.69 -9.87 -19.24
N GLU A 156 -12.66 -10.59 -18.76
CA GLU A 156 -12.85 -11.93 -18.21
C GLU A 156 -13.80 -11.93 -17.01
N ASP A 157 -14.72 -12.90 -17.00
CA ASP A 157 -15.69 -13.00 -15.92
C ASP A 157 -15.05 -13.37 -14.58
N CYS A 158 -15.49 -12.74 -13.48
CA CYS A 158 -15.04 -13.06 -12.12
C CYS A 158 -15.49 -14.46 -11.63
N ALA A 159 -16.29 -15.18 -12.43
CA ALA A 159 -16.86 -16.50 -12.07
C ALA A 159 -15.83 -17.60 -11.86
N GLY A 160 -14.57 -17.41 -12.29
CA GLY A 160 -13.47 -18.36 -12.10
C GLY A 160 -12.61 -18.16 -10.84
N CYS A 161 -12.83 -17.11 -10.08
CA CYS A 161 -12.08 -16.81 -8.85
C CYS A 161 -12.66 -17.63 -7.67
N LYS A 162 -12.27 -18.89 -7.56
CA LYS A 162 -12.54 -19.76 -6.40
C LYS A 162 -11.32 -19.85 -5.51
#